data_9a529aa014153da35038457122f8ab8d
#
_entry.id   9a529aa014153da35038457122f8ab8d
#
_cell.length_a   1.000
_cell.length_b   1.000
_cell.length_c   1.000
_cell.angle_alpha   90.00
_cell.angle_beta   90.00
_cell.angle_gamma   90.00
#
_symmetry.space_group_name_H-M   'P 1'
#
loop_
_entity.id
_entity.type
_entity.pdbx_description
1 polymer ?
#
loop_
_entity_poly.entity_id
_entity_poly.type
_entity_poly.pdbx_seq_one_letter_code
_entity_poly.pdbx_strand_id
1 'polypeptide(L)'
;MATKNVKKRYWAFVLYPESAPENWRELLQQTGLQCVISPLHDKDIDADGKPKKAHHHIILAYSGPTTYNAVRTLTESLKQPIPQALEQVRGYYRYLTHKDNPEKAQYSEDDIETINGFNIADFVELTKTEVNAYKRKLQERIIQLDIVEYCDFMDFLLDNEMFTEYDIGSNNTYFFEKYISSRRNKLKGAIKKGGDE
;
A
#
# COMPACT_ATOMS: atom_id res chain seq x y z
N MET A 1 1.15 -26.45 18.22
CA MET A 1 2.46 -25.78 18.26
C MET A 1 2.24 -24.34 18.67
N ALA A 2 2.85 -23.88 19.77
CA ALA A 2 2.70 -22.51 20.25
C ALA A 2 3.25 -21.56 19.20
N THR A 3 2.39 -20.78 18.56
CA THR A 3 2.79 -19.68 17.70
C THR A 3 3.53 -18.67 18.56
N LYS A 4 4.84 -18.58 18.37
CA LYS A 4 5.68 -17.55 18.99
C LYS A 4 5.00 -16.20 18.91
N ASN A 5 5.19 -15.38 19.91
CA ASN A 5 4.72 -13.99 20.11
C ASN A 5 5.02 -13.09 18.89
N VAL A 6 4.34 -13.35 17.77
CA VAL A 6 4.42 -12.52 16.56
C VAL A 6 3.72 -11.20 16.86
N LYS A 7 4.45 -10.10 16.71
CA LYS A 7 3.90 -8.75 16.78
C LYS A 7 3.95 -8.12 15.41
N LYS A 8 2.79 -7.74 14.87
CA LYS A 8 2.65 -7.08 13.57
C LYS A 8 1.63 -5.94 13.65
N ARG A 9 1.74 -4.97 12.75
CA ARG A 9 0.75 -3.89 12.62
C ARG A 9 -0.45 -4.31 11.81
N TYR A 10 -0.25 -5.25 10.88
CA TYR A 10 -1.25 -5.61 9.87
C TYR A 10 -1.62 -7.07 10.03
N TRP A 11 -2.92 -7.30 10.01
CA TRP A 11 -3.50 -8.63 10.17
C TRP A 11 -4.65 -8.84 9.20
N ALA A 12 -4.90 -10.07 8.83
CA ALA A 12 -6.07 -10.44 8.07
C ALA A 12 -6.79 -11.63 8.71
N PHE A 13 -8.07 -11.74 8.44
CA PHE A 13 -8.85 -12.92 8.76
C PHE A 13 -9.99 -13.08 7.77
N VAL A 14 -10.54 -14.30 7.71
CA VAL A 14 -11.73 -14.61 6.93
C VAL A 14 -12.95 -14.44 7.83
N LEU A 15 -13.98 -13.76 7.32
CA LEU A 15 -15.25 -13.58 8.02
C LEU A 15 -16.36 -14.29 7.25
N TYR A 16 -17.02 -15.22 7.90
CA TYR A 16 -18.19 -15.92 7.39
C TYR A 16 -19.45 -15.25 7.95
N PRO A 17 -20.26 -14.56 7.11
CA PRO A 17 -21.46 -13.85 7.57
C PRO A 17 -22.45 -14.77 8.28
N GLU A 18 -22.56 -16.03 7.87
CA GLU A 18 -23.49 -17.01 8.47
C GLU A 18 -23.23 -17.29 9.96
N SER A 19 -21.98 -17.15 10.43
CA SER A 19 -21.57 -17.38 11.81
C SER A 19 -21.28 -16.10 12.59
N ALA A 20 -21.10 -14.99 11.90
CA ALA A 20 -20.83 -13.69 12.51
C ALA A 20 -22.06 -13.16 13.28
N PRO A 21 -21.87 -12.32 14.31
CA PRO A 21 -22.95 -11.52 14.86
C PRO A 21 -23.59 -10.64 13.77
N GLU A 22 -24.90 -10.41 13.82
CA GLU A 22 -25.60 -9.59 12.82
C GLU A 22 -24.99 -8.18 12.67
N ASN A 23 -24.52 -7.62 13.79
CA ASN A 23 -23.91 -6.29 13.85
C ASN A 23 -22.36 -6.31 13.77
N TRP A 24 -21.78 -7.28 13.09
CA TRP A 24 -20.32 -7.44 13.04
C TRP A 24 -19.57 -6.22 12.43
N ARG A 25 -20.22 -5.47 11.52
CA ARG A 25 -19.65 -4.23 10.96
C ARG A 25 -19.53 -3.13 12.00
N GLU A 26 -20.58 -2.94 12.80
CA GLU A 26 -20.59 -1.99 13.92
C GLU A 26 -19.57 -2.39 15.00
N LEU A 27 -19.41 -3.68 15.27
CA LEU A 27 -18.38 -4.17 16.19
C LEU A 27 -16.98 -3.86 15.67
N LEU A 28 -16.70 -4.04 14.38
CA LEU A 28 -15.43 -3.61 13.77
C LEU A 28 -15.25 -2.10 13.86
N GLN A 29 -16.26 -1.31 13.56
CA GLN A 29 -16.22 0.15 13.65
C GLN A 29 -15.91 0.64 15.07
N GLN A 30 -16.50 0.03 16.07
CA GLN A 30 -16.29 0.36 17.49
C GLN A 30 -14.86 0.05 17.98
N THR A 31 -14.12 -0.80 17.30
CA THR A 31 -12.70 -1.02 17.63
C THR A 31 -11.82 0.20 17.41
N GLY A 32 -12.25 1.17 16.59
CA GLY A 32 -11.45 2.30 16.13
C GLY A 32 -10.31 1.91 15.18
N LEU A 33 -10.18 0.63 14.83
CA LEU A 33 -9.15 0.15 13.91
C LEU A 33 -9.52 0.50 12.48
N GLN A 34 -8.54 0.93 11.70
CA GLN A 34 -8.69 1.01 10.26
C GLN A 34 -8.86 -0.40 9.69
N CYS A 35 -9.96 -0.62 9.00
CA CYS A 35 -10.29 -1.92 8.42
C CYS A 35 -10.69 -1.78 6.96
N VAL A 36 -10.43 -2.83 6.18
CA VAL A 36 -10.99 -3.00 4.85
C VAL A 36 -11.65 -4.38 4.76
N ILE A 37 -12.79 -4.41 4.09
CA ILE A 37 -13.64 -5.58 3.90
C ILE A 37 -13.71 -5.86 2.40
N SER A 38 -13.41 -7.09 1.99
CA SER A 38 -13.56 -7.49 0.59
C SER A 38 -15.03 -7.50 0.16
N PRO A 39 -15.31 -7.50 -1.16
CA PRO A 39 -16.57 -8.02 -1.67
C PRO A 39 -16.91 -9.38 -1.05
N LEU A 40 -18.18 -9.77 -1.08
CA LEU A 40 -18.57 -11.11 -0.65
C LEU A 40 -18.07 -12.15 -1.68
N HIS A 41 -17.18 -13.03 -1.24
CA HIS A 41 -16.68 -14.14 -2.05
C HIS A 41 -17.67 -15.30 -2.00
N ASP A 42 -18.66 -15.26 -2.85
CA ASP A 42 -19.75 -16.26 -2.97
C ASP A 42 -19.61 -17.19 -4.19
N LYS A 43 -18.62 -16.91 -5.07
CA LYS A 43 -18.37 -17.67 -6.31
C LYS A 43 -17.07 -18.47 -6.25
N ASP A 44 -16.40 -18.48 -5.10
CA ASP A 44 -15.14 -19.19 -4.93
C ASP A 44 -15.36 -20.70 -4.91
N ILE A 45 -14.41 -21.42 -5.51
CA ILE A 45 -14.35 -22.88 -5.49
C ILE A 45 -13.11 -23.36 -4.71
N ASP A 46 -13.19 -24.53 -4.12
CA ASP A 46 -12.04 -25.18 -3.48
C ASP A 46 -11.21 -26.00 -4.48
N ALA A 47 -10.17 -26.67 -3.98
CA ALA A 47 -9.28 -27.50 -4.81
C ALA A 47 -10.00 -28.72 -5.44
N ASP A 48 -11.13 -29.14 -4.84
CA ASP A 48 -11.96 -30.26 -5.35
C ASP A 48 -13.05 -29.78 -6.32
N GLY A 49 -13.10 -28.50 -6.65
CA GLY A 49 -14.11 -27.89 -7.52
C GLY A 49 -15.46 -27.65 -6.85
N LYS A 50 -15.56 -27.72 -5.50
CA LYS A 50 -16.79 -27.48 -4.75
C LYS A 50 -16.91 -26.00 -4.37
N PRO A 51 -18.13 -25.45 -4.35
CA PRO A 51 -18.32 -24.07 -3.86
C PRO A 51 -17.83 -23.91 -2.41
N LYS A 52 -17.06 -22.87 -2.17
CA LYS A 52 -16.70 -22.45 -0.81
C LYS A 52 -17.88 -21.74 -0.14
N LYS A 53 -17.91 -21.76 1.18
CA LYS A 53 -18.83 -20.92 1.94
C LYS A 53 -18.59 -19.47 1.62
N ALA A 54 -19.67 -18.70 1.44
CA ALA A 54 -19.60 -17.26 1.24
C ALA A 54 -18.85 -16.59 2.40
N HIS A 55 -17.89 -15.72 2.08
CA HIS A 55 -17.01 -15.11 3.06
C HIS A 55 -16.46 -13.77 2.59
N HIS A 56 -16.07 -12.94 3.56
CA HIS A 56 -15.26 -11.76 3.32
C HIS A 56 -13.82 -11.99 3.79
N HIS A 57 -12.88 -11.32 3.16
CA HIS A 57 -11.54 -11.11 3.69
C HIS A 57 -11.48 -9.76 4.39
N ILE A 58 -10.99 -9.73 5.63
CA ILE A 58 -10.85 -8.51 6.42
C ILE A 58 -9.38 -8.21 6.62
N ILE A 59 -8.95 -6.98 6.37
CA ILE A 59 -7.63 -6.49 6.79
C ILE A 59 -7.83 -5.54 7.98
N LEU A 60 -7.01 -5.70 9.00
CA LEU A 60 -6.94 -4.83 10.17
C LEU A 60 -5.60 -4.11 10.17
N ALA A 61 -5.60 -2.78 10.33
CA ALA A 61 -4.42 -1.96 10.48
C ALA A 61 -4.40 -1.32 11.87
N TYR A 62 -3.43 -1.71 12.69
CA TYR A 62 -3.19 -1.17 14.02
C TYR A 62 -2.24 0.03 13.94
N SER A 63 -2.38 0.98 14.85
CA SER A 63 -1.45 2.13 14.97
C SER A 63 -0.02 1.71 15.34
N GLY A 64 0.16 0.56 15.99
CA GLY A 64 1.44 -0.02 16.37
C GLY A 64 1.42 -1.54 16.31
N PRO A 65 2.57 -2.23 16.47
CA PRO A 65 2.62 -3.68 16.48
C PRO A 65 1.78 -4.28 17.62
N THR A 66 0.85 -5.17 17.30
CA THR A 66 0.03 -5.90 18.25
C THR A 66 0.33 -7.41 18.21
N THR A 67 -0.05 -8.13 19.26
CA THR A 67 0.21 -9.57 19.39
C THR A 67 -0.86 -10.39 18.70
N TYR A 68 -0.49 -11.59 18.25
CA TYR A 68 -1.44 -12.58 17.73
C TYR A 68 -2.63 -12.80 18.68
N ASN A 69 -2.38 -12.94 20.00
CA ASN A 69 -3.44 -13.21 20.98
C ASN A 69 -4.46 -12.06 21.06
N ALA A 70 -4.01 -10.81 20.98
CA ALA A 70 -4.92 -9.66 20.99
C ALA A 70 -5.85 -9.67 19.75
N VAL A 71 -5.31 -9.97 18.57
CA VAL A 71 -6.10 -10.06 17.34
C VAL A 71 -7.02 -11.27 17.37
N ARG A 72 -6.54 -12.39 17.89
CA ARG A 72 -7.34 -13.61 18.08
C ARG A 72 -8.55 -13.36 18.98
N THR A 73 -8.40 -12.64 20.08
CA THR A 73 -9.52 -12.25 20.94
C THR A 73 -10.60 -11.50 20.15
N LEU A 74 -10.20 -10.60 19.24
CA LEU A 74 -11.15 -9.90 18.37
C LEU A 74 -11.85 -10.87 17.40
N THR A 75 -11.11 -11.74 16.71
CA THR A 75 -11.75 -12.70 15.78
C THR A 75 -12.65 -13.70 16.50
N GLU A 76 -12.29 -14.14 17.71
CA GLU A 76 -13.14 -14.99 18.56
C GLU A 76 -14.44 -14.29 19.00
N SER A 77 -14.39 -12.99 19.33
CA SER A 77 -15.60 -12.22 19.65
C SER A 77 -16.55 -12.10 18.46
N LEU A 78 -16.01 -12.11 17.23
CA LEU A 78 -16.77 -12.15 16.00
C LEU A 78 -17.15 -13.58 15.55
N LYS A 79 -16.80 -14.60 16.33
CA LYS A 79 -16.99 -16.03 16.02
C LYS A 79 -16.31 -16.46 14.69
N GLN A 80 -15.11 -15.92 14.45
CA GLN A 80 -14.40 -16.14 13.18
C GLN A 80 -13.10 -16.93 13.37
N PRO A 81 -12.54 -17.49 12.27
CA PRO A 81 -11.28 -18.21 12.30
C PRO A 81 -10.11 -17.38 12.82
N ILE A 82 -8.99 -18.07 13.06
CA ILE A 82 -7.74 -17.47 13.53
C ILE A 82 -7.22 -16.41 12.55
N PRO A 83 -6.66 -15.29 13.05
CA PRO A 83 -6.08 -14.26 12.21
C PRO A 83 -4.72 -14.69 11.65
N GLN A 84 -4.35 -14.08 10.52
CA GLN A 84 -3.06 -14.20 9.87
C GLN A 84 -2.31 -12.87 9.95
N ALA A 85 -1.05 -12.92 10.37
CA ALA A 85 -0.18 -11.75 10.32
C ALA A 85 0.20 -11.43 8.86
N LEU A 86 0.13 -10.17 8.47
CA LEU A 86 0.53 -9.71 7.15
C LEU A 86 1.91 -9.05 7.21
N GLU A 87 2.78 -9.42 6.28
CA GLU A 87 4.05 -8.72 6.06
C GLU A 87 3.82 -7.43 5.25
N GLN A 88 2.92 -7.47 4.29
CA GLN A 88 2.55 -6.35 3.42
C GLN A 88 1.04 -6.30 3.21
N VAL A 89 0.46 -5.12 3.35
CA VAL A 89 -0.98 -4.89 3.12
C VAL A 89 -1.30 -4.94 1.64
N ARG A 90 -0.46 -4.32 0.78
CA ARG A 90 -0.71 -4.17 -0.66
C ARG A 90 -1.03 -5.50 -1.37
N GLY A 91 -0.21 -6.53 -1.13
CA GLY A 91 -0.43 -7.83 -1.78
C GLY A 91 -1.75 -8.47 -1.36
N TYR A 92 -2.07 -8.40 -0.07
CA TYR A 92 -3.34 -8.92 0.44
C TYR A 92 -4.55 -8.08 0.01
N TYR A 93 -4.40 -6.75 -0.13
CA TYR A 93 -5.45 -5.89 -0.66
C TYR A 93 -5.82 -6.27 -2.11
N ARG A 94 -4.84 -6.53 -2.97
CA ARG A 94 -5.07 -7.01 -4.35
C ARG A 94 -5.77 -8.37 -4.37
N TYR A 95 -5.53 -9.19 -3.34
CA TYR A 95 -6.22 -10.47 -3.17
C TYR A 95 -7.69 -10.32 -2.80
N LEU A 96 -8.13 -9.17 -2.25
CA LEU A 96 -9.54 -8.93 -1.92
C LEU A 96 -10.47 -9.00 -3.14
N THR A 97 -9.95 -8.79 -4.34
CA THR A 97 -10.70 -8.90 -5.61
C THR A 97 -10.16 -9.99 -6.53
N HIS A 98 -9.19 -10.78 -6.04
CA HIS A 98 -8.43 -11.77 -6.82
C HIS A 98 -7.69 -11.20 -8.03
N LYS A 99 -7.33 -9.91 -8.00
CA LYS A 99 -6.72 -9.16 -9.11
C LYS A 99 -5.52 -9.86 -9.74
N ASP A 100 -4.71 -10.55 -8.93
CA ASP A 100 -3.52 -11.28 -9.38
C ASP A 100 -3.74 -12.77 -9.62
N ASN A 101 -5.00 -13.23 -9.52
CA ASN A 101 -5.40 -14.63 -9.63
C ASN A 101 -6.51 -14.78 -10.68
N PRO A 102 -6.20 -14.66 -12.00
CA PRO A 102 -7.20 -14.67 -13.05
C PRO A 102 -7.96 -16.01 -13.18
N GLU A 103 -7.42 -17.08 -12.60
CA GLU A 103 -8.05 -18.40 -12.53
C GLU A 103 -9.20 -18.47 -11.52
N LYS A 104 -9.32 -17.47 -10.63
CA LYS A 104 -10.38 -17.37 -9.61
C LYS A 104 -11.51 -16.47 -10.07
N ALA A 105 -12.65 -16.57 -9.38
CA ALA A 105 -13.73 -15.60 -9.56
C ALA A 105 -13.21 -14.18 -9.29
N GLN A 106 -13.49 -13.26 -10.20
CA GLN A 106 -13.08 -11.86 -10.07
C GLN A 106 -14.22 -11.06 -9.41
N TYR A 107 -13.84 -10.15 -8.51
CA TYR A 107 -14.75 -9.26 -7.79
C TYR A 107 -14.43 -7.79 -8.08
N SER A 108 -15.43 -6.91 -7.98
CA SER A 108 -15.25 -5.47 -8.21
C SER A 108 -14.50 -4.79 -7.07
N GLU A 109 -13.61 -3.86 -7.40
CA GLU A 109 -12.98 -2.97 -6.41
C GLU A 109 -14.02 -1.99 -5.81
N ASP A 110 -15.10 -1.68 -6.55
CA ASP A 110 -16.17 -0.79 -6.07
C ASP A 110 -16.97 -1.38 -4.91
N ASP A 111 -16.93 -2.71 -4.74
CA ASP A 111 -17.60 -3.42 -3.65
C ASP A 111 -16.72 -3.56 -2.40
N ILE A 112 -15.53 -2.98 -2.39
CA ILE A 112 -14.65 -2.94 -1.21
C ILE A 112 -15.19 -1.90 -0.23
N GLU A 113 -15.46 -2.34 1.01
CA GLU A 113 -15.87 -1.46 2.09
C GLU A 113 -14.65 -1.05 2.94
N THR A 114 -14.61 0.19 3.41
CA THR A 114 -13.58 0.68 4.34
C THR A 114 -14.21 1.20 5.63
N ILE A 115 -13.55 0.97 6.76
CA ILE A 115 -14.00 1.37 8.09
C ILE A 115 -12.90 2.20 8.76
N ASN A 116 -13.31 3.21 9.54
CA ASN A 116 -12.44 4.05 10.36
C ASN A 116 -11.33 4.74 9.54
N GLY A 117 -11.63 5.14 8.30
CA GLY A 117 -10.71 5.91 7.46
C GLY A 117 -9.56 5.09 6.88
N PHE A 118 -9.74 3.77 6.70
CA PHE A 118 -8.75 2.99 5.95
C PHE A 118 -8.60 3.55 4.54
N ASN A 119 -7.37 3.89 4.17
CA ASN A 119 -7.02 4.31 2.82
C ASN A 119 -5.83 3.46 2.34
N ILE A 120 -6.01 2.73 1.24
CA ILE A 120 -4.95 1.86 0.71
C ILE A 120 -3.69 2.64 0.34
N ALA A 121 -3.81 3.92 -0.05
CA ALA A 121 -2.66 4.75 -0.38
C ALA A 121 -1.68 4.89 0.78
N ASP A 122 -2.16 4.85 2.04
CA ASP A 122 -1.33 4.94 3.24
C ASP A 122 -0.48 3.67 3.48
N PHE A 123 -0.80 2.57 2.78
CA PHE A 123 -0.19 1.25 2.95
C PHE A 123 0.54 0.76 1.69
N VAL A 124 0.53 1.55 0.63
CA VAL A 124 1.26 1.23 -0.60
C VAL A 124 2.71 1.67 -0.44
N GLU A 125 3.53 0.83 0.20
CA GLU A 125 4.97 0.96 0.08
C GLU A 125 5.38 0.61 -1.35
N LEU A 126 5.98 1.59 -2.04
CA LEU A 126 6.59 1.34 -3.34
C LEU A 126 7.72 0.33 -3.20
N THR A 127 7.74 -0.68 -4.04
CA THR A 127 8.87 -1.60 -4.10
C THR A 127 10.12 -0.84 -4.54
N LYS A 128 11.29 -1.35 -4.19
CA LYS A 128 12.59 -0.79 -4.65
C LYS A 128 12.64 -0.62 -6.17
N THR A 129 12.03 -1.54 -6.92
CA THR A 129 11.95 -1.47 -8.39
C THR A 129 11.08 -0.30 -8.84
N GLU A 130 9.93 -0.08 -8.22
CA GLU A 130 9.04 1.05 -8.51
C GLU A 130 9.71 2.38 -8.15
N VAL A 131 10.31 2.49 -6.97
CA VAL A 131 11.10 3.69 -6.58
C VAL A 131 12.17 4.00 -7.61
N ASN A 132 12.91 2.99 -8.07
CA ASN A 132 13.94 3.19 -9.10
C ASN A 132 13.35 3.58 -10.47
N ALA A 133 12.15 3.08 -10.81
CA ALA A 133 11.44 3.51 -12.02
C ALA A 133 11.02 4.99 -11.93
N TYR A 134 10.48 5.41 -10.80
CA TYR A 134 10.18 6.83 -10.55
C TYR A 134 11.43 7.71 -10.60
N LYS A 135 12.54 7.29 -9.97
CA LYS A 135 13.81 8.04 -10.01
C LYS A 135 14.28 8.29 -11.45
N ARG A 136 14.16 7.31 -12.34
CA ARG A 136 14.52 7.48 -13.76
C ARG A 136 13.60 8.51 -14.45
N LYS A 137 12.28 8.39 -14.26
CA LYS A 137 11.31 9.37 -14.80
C LYS A 137 11.58 10.79 -14.30
N LEU A 138 11.90 10.93 -13.01
CA LEU A 138 12.22 12.22 -12.41
C LEU A 138 13.53 12.79 -12.94
N GLN A 139 14.56 11.97 -13.20
CA GLN A 139 15.76 12.43 -13.90
C GLN A 139 15.46 12.92 -15.32
N GLU A 140 14.62 12.21 -16.07
CA GLU A 140 14.17 12.64 -17.40
C GLU A 140 13.44 13.99 -17.32
N ARG A 141 12.58 14.19 -16.31
CA ARG A 141 11.87 15.44 -16.10
C ARG A 141 12.82 16.61 -15.77
N ILE A 142 13.81 16.38 -14.89
CA ILE A 142 14.86 17.35 -14.56
C ILE A 142 15.62 17.77 -15.83
N ILE A 143 15.88 16.83 -16.75
CA ILE A 143 16.55 17.13 -18.03
C ILE A 143 15.64 17.95 -18.94
N GLN A 144 14.39 17.53 -19.12
CA GLN A 144 13.42 18.18 -20.02
C GLN A 144 13.11 19.63 -19.62
N LEU A 145 13.03 19.90 -18.32
CA LEU A 145 12.71 21.22 -17.77
C LEU A 145 13.96 22.06 -17.47
N ASP A 146 15.15 21.53 -17.75
CA ASP A 146 16.46 22.16 -17.49
C ASP A 146 16.62 22.62 -16.02
N ILE A 147 16.08 21.83 -15.06
CA ILE A 147 16.16 22.14 -13.64
C ILE A 147 17.63 22.07 -13.18
N VAL A 148 18.08 23.16 -12.53
CA VAL A 148 19.46 23.35 -12.07
C VAL A 148 19.58 23.56 -10.57
N GLU A 149 18.46 23.73 -9.85
CA GLU A 149 18.40 23.81 -8.39
C GLU A 149 17.44 22.76 -7.81
N TYR A 150 17.80 22.22 -6.65
CA TYR A 150 16.97 21.20 -6.00
C TYR A 150 15.64 21.77 -5.48
N CYS A 151 15.61 23.02 -5.02
CA CYS A 151 14.36 23.69 -4.63
C CYS A 151 13.39 23.77 -5.80
N ASP A 152 13.84 24.20 -6.99
CA ASP A 152 12.99 24.31 -8.18
C ASP A 152 12.39 22.96 -8.57
N PHE A 153 13.16 21.88 -8.36
CA PHE A 153 12.68 20.51 -8.57
C PHE A 153 11.55 20.15 -7.60
N MET A 154 11.72 20.44 -6.30
CA MET A 154 10.72 20.14 -5.28
C MET A 154 9.48 21.01 -5.43
N ASP A 155 9.64 22.30 -5.74
CA ASP A 155 8.55 23.23 -5.98
C ASP A 155 7.73 22.80 -7.21
N PHE A 156 8.41 22.40 -8.30
CA PHE A 156 7.74 21.85 -9.47
C PHE A 156 6.85 20.64 -9.13
N LEU A 157 7.34 19.72 -8.30
CA LEU A 157 6.56 18.53 -7.91
C LEU A 157 5.34 18.92 -7.06
N LEU A 158 5.49 19.87 -6.16
CA LEU A 158 4.43 20.37 -5.29
C LEU A 158 3.35 21.13 -6.09
N ASP A 159 3.75 22.05 -6.96
CA ASP A 159 2.84 22.88 -7.77
C ASP A 159 2.02 22.05 -8.78
N ASN A 160 2.52 20.89 -9.18
CA ASN A 160 1.83 19.96 -10.07
C ASN A 160 1.11 18.82 -9.33
N GLU A 161 0.98 18.89 -8.00
CA GLU A 161 0.31 17.88 -7.15
C GLU A 161 0.87 16.46 -7.32
N MET A 162 2.16 16.34 -7.65
CA MET A 162 2.88 15.08 -7.86
C MET A 162 3.37 14.52 -6.52
N PHE A 163 2.46 14.21 -5.60
CA PHE A 163 2.79 13.90 -4.19
C PHE A 163 3.65 12.64 -4.02
N THR A 164 3.39 11.59 -4.80
CA THR A 164 4.23 10.37 -4.78
C THR A 164 5.66 10.67 -5.21
N GLU A 165 5.83 11.45 -6.27
CA GLU A 165 7.11 11.90 -6.80
C GLU A 165 7.81 12.84 -5.81
N TYR A 166 7.05 13.71 -5.12
CA TYR A 166 7.55 14.59 -4.06
C TYR A 166 8.13 13.77 -2.90
N ASP A 167 7.42 12.74 -2.42
CA ASP A 167 7.89 11.84 -1.37
C ASP A 167 9.17 11.11 -1.81
N ILE A 168 9.24 10.66 -3.07
CA ILE A 168 10.46 10.04 -3.61
C ILE A 168 11.59 11.06 -3.71
N GLY A 169 11.31 12.28 -4.15
CA GLY A 169 12.28 13.38 -4.22
C GLY A 169 12.88 13.68 -2.85
N SER A 170 12.02 13.91 -1.85
CA SER A 170 12.40 14.26 -0.48
C SER A 170 13.14 13.11 0.24
N ASN A 171 12.68 11.86 0.09
CA ASN A 171 13.34 10.70 0.69
C ASN A 171 14.65 10.29 -0.02
N ASN A 172 14.94 10.86 -1.20
CA ASN A 172 16.17 10.62 -1.97
C ASN A 172 16.93 11.91 -2.26
N THR A 173 16.89 12.88 -1.35
CA THR A 173 17.50 14.21 -1.46
C THR A 173 18.95 14.15 -1.93
N TYR A 174 19.80 13.35 -1.28
CA TYR A 174 21.20 13.21 -1.65
C TYR A 174 21.40 12.82 -3.12
N PHE A 175 20.60 11.90 -3.64
CA PHE A 175 20.68 11.46 -5.03
C PHE A 175 20.31 12.60 -5.99
N PHE A 176 19.17 13.26 -5.78
CA PHE A 176 18.68 14.30 -6.68
C PHE A 176 19.52 15.60 -6.58
N GLU A 177 19.87 16.01 -5.37
CA GLU A 177 20.72 17.17 -5.16
C GLU A 177 22.09 17.01 -5.85
N LYS A 178 22.75 15.86 -5.69
CA LYS A 178 24.03 15.58 -6.36
C LYS A 178 23.90 15.53 -7.88
N TYR A 179 22.82 14.94 -8.37
CA TYR A 179 22.55 14.89 -9.80
C TYR A 179 22.35 16.29 -10.39
N ILE A 180 21.49 17.12 -9.79
CA ILE A 180 21.19 18.49 -10.22
C ILE A 180 22.44 19.36 -10.14
N SER A 181 23.19 19.31 -9.03
CA SER A 181 24.45 20.04 -8.87
C SER A 181 25.49 19.65 -9.91
N SER A 182 25.60 18.35 -10.25
CA SER A 182 26.50 17.87 -11.31
C SER A 182 26.10 18.42 -12.69
N ARG A 183 24.79 18.44 -13.00
CA ARG A 183 24.27 19.05 -14.24
C ARG A 183 24.63 20.52 -14.33
N ARG A 184 24.32 21.29 -13.28
CA ARG A 184 24.63 22.74 -13.21
C ARG A 184 26.11 23.02 -13.45
N ASN A 185 27.00 22.22 -12.83
CA ASN A 185 28.43 22.39 -13.02
C ASN A 185 28.90 22.06 -14.45
N LYS A 186 28.30 21.05 -15.07
CA LYS A 186 28.56 20.71 -16.48
C LYS A 186 28.15 21.85 -17.42
N LEU A 187 26.99 22.46 -17.21
CA LEU A 187 26.48 23.58 -18.00
C LEU A 187 27.42 24.82 -17.85
N LYS A 188 27.80 25.15 -16.61
CA LYS A 188 28.76 26.26 -16.34
C LYS A 188 30.13 26.01 -17.00
N GLY A 189 30.59 24.76 -17.03
CA GLY A 189 31.85 24.40 -17.71
C GLY A 189 31.79 24.47 -19.24
N ALA A 190 30.61 24.19 -19.82
CA ALA A 190 30.40 24.34 -21.27
C ALA A 190 30.38 25.81 -21.72
N ILE A 191 29.74 26.70 -20.95
CA ILE A 191 29.68 28.13 -21.19
C ILE A 191 31.09 28.76 -21.17
N LYS A 192 31.97 28.34 -20.24
CA LYS A 192 33.34 28.84 -20.16
C LYS A 192 34.24 28.42 -21.36
N LYS A 193 33.92 27.29 -22.02
CA LYS A 193 34.68 26.81 -23.19
C LYS A 193 34.21 27.40 -24.53
N GLY A 194 32.99 27.94 -24.59
CA GLY A 194 32.44 28.57 -25.82
C GLY A 194 32.56 30.08 -25.86
N GLY A 195 33.21 30.70 -24.88
CA GLY A 195 33.42 32.16 -24.81
C GLY A 195 34.83 32.65 -25.18
N ASP A 196 35.70 31.74 -25.65
CA ASP A 196 37.08 32.06 -26.06
C ASP A 196 37.28 31.88 -27.58
N GLU A 197 36.26 32.16 -28.43
CA GLU A 197 36.39 32.30 -29.88
C GLU A 197 36.11 33.75 -30.32
#